data_b55e0c71e5acadf104275e35f7c4d399
#
_entry.id   b55e0c71e5acadf104275e35f7c4d399
#
_cell.length_a   1.000
_cell.length_b   1.000
_cell.length_c   1.000
_cell.angle_alpha   90.00
_cell.angle_beta   90.00
_cell.angle_gamma   90.00
#
_symmetry.space_group_name_H-M   'P 1'
#
loop_
_entity.id
_entity.type
_entity.pdbx_description
1 polymer ?
#
loop_
_entity_poly.entity_id
_entity_poly.type
_entity_poly.pdbx_seq_one_letter_code
_entity_poly.pdbx_strand_id
1 'polypeptide(L)'
;MRRALIGLAVTTFTVLALAGPASAAPGQVTQFRFHGTFAEAFWFTSSATSSTDTFVNVSKSMQGSELFVDQFTANFDANGNFTGATDTFADVTSGFSFAIDHALTSASTSGSGLPATTCTFDANFNLIGCSATTIDVNVTWTGQGPISRSVFNDHFKSDGFSETDHFNGTDRAATATGTIGGLTLGASELQFADLGTANSGTITVCIGTSC
;
A
#
# COMPACT_ATOMS: atom_id res chain seq x y z
N MET A 1 1.64 15.35 -12.67
CA MET A 1 0.26 14.85 -12.68
C MET A 1 0.13 13.32 -12.77
N ARG A 2 1.19 12.53 -13.04
CA ARG A 2 1.11 11.04 -13.07
C ARG A 2 1.41 10.35 -11.73
N ARG A 3 1.86 11.09 -10.70
CA ARG A 3 2.34 10.52 -9.42
C ARG A 3 1.23 10.19 -8.41
N ALA A 4 0.11 10.90 -8.44
CA ALA A 4 -0.99 10.70 -7.49
C ALA A 4 -1.88 9.46 -7.79
N LEU A 5 -1.79 8.91 -9.00
CA LEU A 5 -2.63 7.78 -9.43
C LEU A 5 -2.12 6.40 -8.98
N ILE A 6 -0.84 6.28 -8.62
CA ILE A 6 -0.24 4.98 -8.29
C ILE A 6 -0.51 4.61 -6.82
N GLY A 7 -0.45 5.56 -5.91
CA GLY A 7 -0.75 5.32 -4.48
C GLY A 7 -2.20 4.88 -4.21
N LEU A 8 -3.14 5.36 -5.01
CA LEU A 8 -4.55 5.01 -4.86
C LEU A 8 -4.89 3.61 -5.37
N ALA A 9 -4.22 3.14 -6.42
CA ALA A 9 -4.47 1.82 -7.00
C ALA A 9 -4.12 0.67 -6.02
N VAL A 10 -3.16 0.87 -5.12
CA VAL A 10 -2.75 -0.15 -4.14
C VAL A 10 -3.73 -0.23 -2.98
N THR A 11 -4.27 0.89 -2.52
CA THR A 11 -5.28 0.90 -1.45
C THR A 11 -6.59 0.24 -1.88
N THR A 12 -6.92 0.33 -3.17
CA THR A 12 -8.14 -0.29 -3.75
C THR A 12 -8.05 -1.82 -3.80
N PHE A 13 -6.85 -2.37 -4.01
CA PHE A 13 -6.66 -3.83 -4.07
C PHE A 13 -6.84 -4.52 -2.71
N THR A 14 -6.48 -3.87 -1.61
CA THR A 14 -6.58 -4.44 -0.26
C THR A 14 -8.04 -4.62 0.19
N VAL A 15 -8.93 -3.71 -0.19
CA VAL A 15 -10.38 -3.81 0.11
C VAL A 15 -11.06 -4.94 -0.67
N LEU A 16 -10.58 -5.23 -1.89
CA LEU A 16 -11.11 -6.31 -2.73
C LEU A 16 -10.71 -7.72 -2.26
N ALA A 17 -9.57 -7.89 -1.61
CA ALA A 17 -9.11 -9.18 -1.12
C ALA A 17 -9.89 -9.68 0.12
N LEU A 18 -10.54 -8.78 0.86
CA LEU A 18 -11.40 -9.12 2.01
C LEU A 18 -12.86 -9.39 1.62
N ALA A 19 -13.27 -9.02 0.40
CA ALA A 19 -14.58 -9.36 -0.12
C ALA A 19 -14.56 -10.78 -0.71
N GLY A 20 -14.84 -11.81 0.10
CA GLY A 20 -15.17 -13.13 -0.39
C GLY A 20 -16.30 -13.06 -1.43
N PRO A 21 -16.53 -14.13 -2.26
CA PRO A 21 -17.51 -14.12 -3.34
C PRO A 21 -18.90 -13.79 -2.79
N ALA A 22 -19.31 -12.55 -2.90
CA ALA A 22 -20.62 -12.07 -2.50
C ALA A 22 -21.64 -12.61 -3.52
N SER A 23 -22.49 -13.54 -3.11
CA SER A 23 -23.73 -13.84 -3.82
C SER A 23 -24.53 -12.56 -3.99
N ALA A 24 -25.12 -12.35 -5.17
CA ALA A 24 -25.83 -11.15 -5.60
C ALA A 24 -26.91 -10.67 -4.59
N ALA A 25 -26.48 -9.92 -3.58
CA ALA A 25 -27.36 -9.13 -2.72
C ALA A 25 -27.56 -7.74 -3.35
N PRO A 26 -28.70 -7.05 -3.11
CA PRO A 26 -28.91 -5.69 -3.56
C PRO A 26 -27.78 -4.81 -3.02
N GLY A 27 -27.22 -3.94 -3.85
CA GLY A 27 -25.98 -3.20 -3.70
C GLY A 27 -25.59 -2.86 -2.27
N GLN A 28 -24.51 -3.44 -1.80
CA GLN A 28 -23.93 -3.13 -0.49
C GLN A 28 -23.05 -1.90 -0.62
N VAL A 29 -23.41 -0.82 0.10
CA VAL A 29 -22.58 0.39 0.18
C VAL A 29 -21.81 0.37 1.49
N THR A 30 -20.47 0.45 1.37
CA THR A 30 -19.57 0.59 2.51
C THR A 30 -18.85 1.93 2.41
N GLN A 31 -18.82 2.67 3.50
CA GLN A 31 -18.14 3.96 3.58
C GLN A 31 -17.01 3.90 4.59
N PHE A 32 -15.79 4.18 4.13
CA PHE A 32 -14.61 4.34 4.96
C PHE A 32 -14.33 5.83 5.14
N ARG A 33 -14.03 6.25 6.36
CA ARG A 33 -13.62 7.62 6.67
C ARG A 33 -12.22 7.61 7.25
N PHE A 34 -11.36 8.44 6.71
CA PHE A 34 -10.00 8.61 7.17
C PHE A 34 -9.76 10.07 7.58
N HIS A 35 -9.19 10.25 8.77
CA HIS A 35 -8.72 11.53 9.28
C HIS A 35 -7.49 11.25 10.14
N GLY A 36 -6.32 11.75 9.73
CA GLY A 36 -5.09 11.42 10.43
C GLY A 36 -3.84 11.81 9.67
N THR A 37 -2.77 11.11 9.97
CA THR A 37 -1.46 11.28 9.33
C THR A 37 -1.05 9.98 8.66
N PHE A 38 -0.24 10.07 7.61
CA PHE A 38 0.30 8.90 6.92
C PHE A 38 1.71 9.14 6.40
N ALA A 39 2.40 8.04 6.15
CA ALA A 39 3.66 8.00 5.41
C ALA A 39 3.61 6.79 4.47
N GLU A 40 4.04 6.99 3.23
CA GLU A 40 4.09 5.93 2.24
C GLU A 40 5.37 5.97 1.44
N ALA A 41 5.77 4.82 0.90
CA ALA A 41 6.90 4.72 -0.01
C ALA A 41 6.79 3.48 -0.90
N PHE A 42 7.33 3.59 -2.09
CA PHE A 42 7.41 2.51 -3.07
C PHE A 42 8.82 2.43 -3.63
N TRP A 43 9.38 1.23 -3.60
CA TRP A 43 10.68 0.92 -4.17
C TRP A 43 10.55 -0.14 -5.25
N PHE A 44 11.43 -0.04 -6.22
CA PHE A 44 11.63 -1.06 -7.24
C PHE A 44 13.10 -1.49 -7.24
N THR A 45 13.34 -2.76 -7.01
CA THR A 45 14.68 -3.36 -7.12
C THR A 45 14.70 -4.40 -8.23
N SER A 46 15.82 -4.56 -8.90
CA SER A 46 15.95 -5.58 -9.94
C SER A 46 17.34 -6.17 -10.00
N SER A 47 17.40 -7.43 -10.40
CA SER A 47 18.62 -8.19 -10.69
C SER A 47 18.50 -8.86 -12.07
N ALA A 48 19.48 -9.67 -12.46
CA ALA A 48 19.40 -10.43 -13.70
C ALA A 48 18.26 -11.46 -13.73
N THR A 49 17.81 -11.93 -12.56
CA THR A 49 16.85 -13.04 -12.45
C THR A 49 15.65 -12.74 -11.60
N SER A 50 15.51 -11.51 -11.08
CA SER A 50 14.35 -11.11 -10.28
C SER A 50 14.10 -9.62 -10.34
N SER A 51 12.84 -9.21 -10.15
CA SER A 51 12.46 -7.85 -9.80
C SER A 51 11.55 -7.88 -8.58
N THR A 52 11.71 -6.88 -7.71
CA THR A 52 10.88 -6.78 -6.50
C THR A 52 10.31 -5.37 -6.39
N ASP A 53 9.00 -5.31 -6.32
CA ASP A 53 8.22 -4.15 -5.91
C ASP A 53 8.02 -4.23 -4.41
N THR A 54 8.28 -3.14 -3.70
CA THR A 54 8.05 -3.06 -2.26
C THR A 54 7.30 -1.77 -1.96
N PHE A 55 6.10 -1.92 -1.42
CA PHE A 55 5.26 -0.81 -0.97
C PHE A 55 5.05 -0.86 0.53
N VAL A 56 5.08 0.29 1.17
CA VAL A 56 4.70 0.47 2.57
C VAL A 56 3.80 1.68 2.70
N ASN A 57 2.72 1.51 3.42
CA ASN A 57 1.86 2.60 3.89
C ASN A 57 1.66 2.43 5.39
N VAL A 58 1.87 3.48 6.14
CA VAL A 58 1.58 3.52 7.56
C VAL A 58 0.75 4.74 7.87
N SER A 59 -0.31 4.54 8.63
CA SER A 59 -1.23 5.61 8.99
C SER A 59 -1.54 5.62 10.49
N LYS A 60 -1.96 6.79 10.97
CA LYS A 60 -2.44 6.98 12.33
C LYS A 60 -3.66 7.90 12.31
N SER A 61 -4.77 7.39 12.79
CA SER A 61 -6.04 8.08 12.91
C SER A 61 -6.56 8.08 14.34
N MET A 62 -7.75 8.65 14.56
CA MET A 62 -8.45 8.52 15.85
C MET A 62 -8.90 7.09 16.14
N GLN A 63 -9.04 6.24 15.13
CA GLN A 63 -9.42 4.83 15.27
C GLN A 63 -8.23 3.92 15.60
N GLY A 64 -7.01 4.41 15.44
CA GLY A 64 -5.78 3.64 15.68
C GLY A 64 -4.72 3.88 14.62
N SER A 65 -3.72 3.03 14.63
CA SER A 65 -2.67 2.99 13.61
C SER A 65 -2.81 1.73 12.77
N GLU A 66 -2.45 1.83 11.51
CA GLU A 66 -2.47 0.74 10.53
C GLU A 66 -1.15 0.76 9.77
N LEU A 67 -0.57 -0.40 9.55
CA LEU A 67 0.61 -0.60 8.71
C LEU A 67 0.27 -1.65 7.66
N PHE A 68 0.33 -1.24 6.41
CA PHE A 68 0.25 -2.10 5.25
C PHE A 68 1.62 -2.21 4.60
N VAL A 69 2.02 -3.43 4.27
CA VAL A 69 3.23 -3.76 3.52
C VAL A 69 2.86 -4.72 2.42
N ASP A 70 3.42 -4.51 1.24
CA ASP A 70 3.31 -5.40 0.09
C ASP A 70 4.68 -5.53 -0.56
N GLN A 71 5.14 -6.77 -0.73
CA GLN A 71 6.43 -7.11 -1.34
C GLN A 71 6.22 -8.19 -2.40
N PHE A 72 6.10 -7.75 -3.64
CA PHE A 72 5.93 -8.64 -4.79
C PHE A 72 7.28 -8.88 -5.48
N THR A 73 7.67 -10.14 -5.63
CA THR A 73 8.91 -10.54 -6.33
C THR A 73 8.58 -11.42 -7.52
N ALA A 74 8.89 -10.93 -8.72
CA ALA A 74 8.85 -11.70 -9.95
C ALA A 74 10.22 -12.35 -10.22
N ASN A 75 10.23 -13.62 -10.63
CA ASN A 75 11.43 -14.39 -10.94
C ASN A 75 11.52 -14.69 -12.44
N PHE A 76 12.72 -14.67 -12.97
CA PHE A 76 13.02 -14.89 -14.39
C PHE A 76 14.12 -15.92 -14.57
N ASP A 77 14.10 -16.66 -15.66
CA ASP A 77 15.22 -17.50 -16.09
C ASP A 77 16.35 -16.67 -16.72
N ALA A 78 17.46 -17.34 -17.08
CA ALA A 78 18.61 -16.68 -17.69
C ALA A 78 18.31 -16.05 -19.09
N ASN A 79 17.19 -16.39 -19.71
CA ASN A 79 16.72 -15.82 -20.98
C ASN A 79 15.72 -14.67 -20.78
N GLY A 80 15.40 -14.34 -19.52
CA GLY A 80 14.43 -13.30 -19.16
C GLY A 80 12.96 -13.75 -19.23
N ASN A 81 12.68 -15.06 -19.33
CA ASN A 81 11.30 -15.55 -19.27
C ASN A 81 10.84 -15.61 -17.82
N PHE A 82 9.63 -15.18 -17.57
CA PHE A 82 8.99 -15.26 -16.24
C PHE A 82 8.84 -16.73 -15.82
N THR A 83 9.25 -17.04 -14.59
CA THR A 83 9.22 -18.41 -14.04
C THR A 83 8.29 -18.57 -12.85
N GLY A 84 7.79 -17.47 -12.30
CA GLY A 84 6.88 -17.45 -11.17
C GLY A 84 7.08 -16.21 -10.31
N ALA A 85 6.24 -16.04 -9.30
CA ALA A 85 6.32 -14.92 -8.38
C ALA A 85 6.00 -15.33 -6.95
N THR A 86 6.44 -14.48 -6.02
CA THR A 86 5.98 -14.50 -4.63
C THR A 86 5.45 -13.11 -4.26
N ASP A 87 4.39 -13.11 -3.48
CA ASP A 87 3.77 -11.92 -2.95
C ASP A 87 3.65 -12.06 -1.44
N THR A 88 4.31 -11.18 -0.69
CA THR A 88 4.27 -11.17 0.77
C THR A 88 3.63 -9.88 1.24
N PHE A 89 2.49 -10.00 1.89
CA PHE A 89 1.77 -8.85 2.39
C PHE A 89 1.44 -8.96 3.88
N ALA A 90 1.40 -7.81 4.54
CA ALA A 90 0.97 -7.65 5.92
C ALA A 90 0.01 -6.46 6.01
N ASP A 91 -1.06 -6.63 6.77
CA ASP A 91 -2.00 -5.58 7.13
C ASP A 91 -2.26 -5.73 8.64
N VAL A 92 -1.68 -4.83 9.43
CA VAL A 92 -1.67 -4.94 10.88
C VAL A 92 -2.01 -3.61 11.55
N THR A 93 -2.76 -3.71 12.65
CA THR A 93 -3.18 -2.57 13.48
C THR A 93 -2.43 -2.48 14.81
N SER A 94 -1.49 -3.39 15.05
CA SER A 94 -0.69 -3.46 16.28
C SER A 94 0.65 -4.16 16.04
N GLY A 95 1.54 -4.13 17.03
CA GLY A 95 2.85 -4.78 16.95
C GLY A 95 3.94 -3.92 16.29
N PHE A 96 3.63 -2.70 15.87
CA PHE A 96 4.55 -1.74 15.29
C PHE A 96 4.48 -0.38 15.97
N SER A 97 5.48 0.45 15.73
CA SER A 97 5.52 1.86 16.11
C SER A 97 5.38 2.74 14.87
N PHE A 98 4.72 3.89 14.99
CA PHE A 98 4.70 4.93 13.97
C PHE A 98 4.82 6.29 14.60
N ALA A 99 5.73 7.09 14.10
CA ALA A 99 5.93 8.49 14.46
C ALA A 99 6.04 9.33 13.19
N ILE A 100 5.38 10.48 13.19
CA ILE A 100 5.46 11.50 12.14
C ILE A 100 5.38 12.87 12.79
N ASP A 101 6.22 13.81 12.36
CA ASP A 101 6.15 15.16 12.87
C ASP A 101 5.07 16.00 12.14
N HIS A 102 4.51 16.98 12.85
CA HIS A 102 3.43 17.81 12.32
C HIS A 102 3.85 18.71 11.14
N ALA A 103 5.15 18.99 11.00
CA ALA A 103 5.70 19.75 9.88
C ALA A 103 6.01 18.84 8.68
N LEU A 104 5.71 17.56 8.76
CA LEU A 104 5.99 16.56 7.74
C LEU A 104 7.47 16.55 7.32
N THR A 105 8.38 16.82 8.25
CA THR A 105 9.82 16.82 7.96
C THR A 105 10.43 15.43 8.11
N SER A 106 9.82 14.61 8.95
CA SER A 106 10.26 13.23 9.17
C SER A 106 9.12 12.30 9.61
N ALA A 107 9.27 11.04 9.28
CA ALA A 107 8.48 9.95 9.84
C ALA A 107 9.34 8.70 10.01
N SER A 108 8.87 7.79 10.87
CA SER A 108 9.48 6.47 11.04
C SER A 108 8.45 5.44 11.43
N THR A 109 8.64 4.21 10.97
CA THR A 109 7.91 3.03 11.44
C THR A 109 8.85 1.88 11.70
N SER A 110 8.54 1.07 12.72
CA SER A 110 9.26 -0.16 12.98
C SER A 110 8.37 -1.20 13.63
N GLY A 111 8.54 -2.46 13.24
CA GLY A 111 7.88 -3.63 13.80
C GLY A 111 8.68 -4.88 13.48
N SER A 112 8.65 -5.87 14.35
CA SER A 112 9.37 -7.14 14.17
C SER A 112 8.42 -8.30 14.38
N GLY A 113 8.57 -9.34 13.52
CA GLY A 113 7.73 -10.53 13.57
C GLY A 113 6.25 -10.24 13.30
N LEU A 114 5.94 -9.21 12.51
CA LEU A 114 4.56 -8.84 12.20
C LEU A 114 3.89 -9.96 11.40
N PRO A 115 2.65 -10.35 11.74
CA PRO A 115 1.89 -11.33 10.96
C PRO A 115 1.79 -10.92 9.50
N ALA A 116 2.12 -11.86 8.61
CA ALA A 116 2.09 -11.66 7.16
C ALA A 116 1.60 -12.93 6.45
N THR A 117 1.28 -12.80 5.19
CA THR A 117 0.94 -13.93 4.30
C THR A 117 1.85 -13.88 3.10
N THR A 118 2.43 -15.02 2.72
CA THR A 118 3.16 -15.17 1.46
C THR A 118 2.38 -16.08 0.53
N CYS A 119 2.07 -15.58 -0.67
CA CYS A 119 1.45 -16.30 -1.77
C CYS A 119 2.48 -16.58 -2.86
N THR A 120 2.39 -17.74 -3.50
CA THR A 120 3.29 -18.17 -4.59
C THR A 120 2.48 -18.39 -5.86
N PHE A 121 3.04 -17.95 -6.99
CA PHE A 121 2.44 -18.06 -8.32
C PHE A 121 3.38 -18.80 -9.27
N ASP A 122 2.79 -19.59 -10.17
CA ASP A 122 3.53 -20.30 -11.22
C ASP A 122 3.90 -19.37 -12.41
N ALA A 123 4.57 -19.93 -13.42
CA ALA A 123 4.96 -19.21 -14.63
C ALA A 123 3.78 -18.70 -15.48
N ASN A 124 2.57 -19.16 -15.25
CA ASN A 124 1.34 -18.70 -15.90
C ASN A 124 0.54 -17.72 -15.02
N PHE A 125 1.14 -17.29 -13.90
CA PHE A 125 0.47 -16.44 -12.91
C PHE A 125 -0.72 -17.11 -12.20
N ASN A 126 -0.77 -18.45 -12.18
CA ASN A 126 -1.76 -19.15 -11.36
C ASN A 126 -1.28 -19.22 -9.91
N LEU A 127 -2.18 -18.99 -8.99
CA LEU A 127 -1.90 -19.14 -7.56
C LEU A 127 -1.63 -20.62 -7.23
N ILE A 128 -0.42 -20.91 -6.70
CA ILE A 128 -0.04 -22.24 -6.20
C ILE A 128 -0.56 -22.42 -4.78
N GLY A 129 -0.44 -21.39 -3.94
CA GLY A 129 -0.91 -21.40 -2.57
C GLY A 129 -0.39 -20.23 -1.76
N CYS A 130 -0.95 -20.06 -0.56
CA CYS A 130 -0.54 -19.05 0.40
C CYS A 130 -0.22 -19.70 1.75
N SER A 131 0.71 -19.13 2.49
CA SER A 131 1.09 -19.56 3.83
C SER A 131 1.28 -18.36 4.76
N ALA A 132 0.95 -18.56 6.03
CA ALA A 132 1.26 -17.58 7.07
C ALA A 132 2.77 -17.48 7.28
N THR A 133 3.25 -16.26 7.44
CA THR A 133 4.65 -15.92 7.71
C THR A 133 4.74 -14.71 8.64
N THR A 134 5.92 -14.17 8.82
CA THR A 134 6.13 -12.90 9.51
C THR A 134 7.04 -12.00 8.69
N ILE A 135 6.91 -10.68 8.89
CA ILE A 135 7.74 -9.68 8.25
C ILE A 135 8.27 -8.68 9.28
N ASP A 136 9.53 -8.29 9.11
CA ASP A 136 10.14 -7.19 9.87
C ASP A 136 10.11 -5.93 9.02
N VAL A 137 9.81 -4.79 9.65
CA VAL A 137 9.72 -3.48 9.00
C VAL A 137 10.50 -2.46 9.81
N ASN A 138 11.35 -1.70 9.15
CA ASN A 138 12.03 -0.55 9.74
C ASN A 138 12.29 0.47 8.62
N VAL A 139 11.48 1.52 8.57
CA VAL A 139 11.54 2.55 7.51
C VAL A 139 11.55 3.94 8.12
N THR A 140 12.36 4.80 7.53
CA THR A 140 12.43 6.23 7.86
C THR A 140 12.19 7.06 6.61
N TRP A 141 11.45 8.16 6.79
CA TRP A 141 11.16 9.15 5.77
C TRP A 141 11.78 10.49 6.14
N THR A 142 12.24 11.23 5.13
CA THR A 142 12.69 12.60 5.26
C THR A 142 11.96 13.45 4.24
N GLY A 143 11.14 14.41 4.72
CA GLY A 143 10.36 15.32 3.87
C GLY A 143 11.23 16.21 3.01
N GLN A 144 10.84 16.38 1.76
CA GLN A 144 11.55 17.14 0.73
C GLN A 144 10.66 18.25 0.16
N GLY A 145 11.24 19.40 -0.10
CA GLY A 145 10.50 20.51 -0.72
C GLY A 145 9.40 21.10 0.19
N PRO A 146 8.49 21.90 -0.37
CA PRO A 146 7.39 22.52 0.35
C PRO A 146 6.25 21.52 0.62
N ILE A 147 5.45 21.82 1.64
CA ILE A 147 4.15 21.17 1.85
C ILE A 147 3.18 21.69 0.79
N SER A 148 2.43 20.80 0.17
CA SER A 148 1.35 21.12 -0.77
C SER A 148 -0.02 20.75 -0.18
N ARG A 149 -1.05 21.43 -0.66
CA ARG A 149 -2.43 21.03 -0.37
C ARG A 149 -2.85 19.99 -1.41
N SER A 150 -3.37 18.87 -0.94
CA SER A 150 -3.92 17.83 -1.78
C SER A 150 -5.44 17.78 -1.64
N VAL A 151 -6.12 17.89 -2.77
CA VAL A 151 -7.57 17.64 -2.86
C VAL A 151 -7.76 16.68 -4.01
N PHE A 152 -8.35 15.56 -3.71
CA PHE A 152 -8.57 14.50 -4.68
C PHE A 152 -10.05 14.08 -4.63
N ASN A 153 -10.65 13.97 -5.81
CA ASN A 153 -11.99 13.42 -6.00
C ASN A 153 -11.91 12.50 -7.22
N ASP A 154 -12.20 11.25 -7.02
CA ASP A 154 -12.26 10.27 -8.08
C ASP A 154 -13.54 9.45 -8.01
N HIS A 155 -13.95 8.95 -9.17
CA HIS A 155 -15.08 8.06 -9.29
C HIS A 155 -14.76 7.01 -10.34
N PHE A 156 -14.73 5.76 -9.89
CA PHE A 156 -14.58 4.60 -10.75
C PHE A 156 -15.88 3.81 -10.78
N LYS A 157 -16.27 3.34 -11.96
CA LYS A 157 -17.44 2.49 -12.14
C LYS A 157 -17.18 1.39 -13.15
N SER A 158 -17.57 0.18 -12.79
CA SER A 158 -17.65 -1.00 -13.66
C SER A 158 -18.91 -1.80 -13.34
N ASP A 159 -19.20 -2.85 -14.12
CA ASP A 159 -20.38 -3.67 -13.90
C ASP A 159 -20.40 -4.27 -12.48
N GLY A 160 -21.41 -3.86 -11.70
CA GLY A 160 -21.59 -4.34 -10.33
C GLY A 160 -20.63 -3.79 -9.28
N PHE A 161 -19.83 -2.79 -9.65
CA PHE A 161 -18.90 -2.13 -8.73
C PHE A 161 -18.82 -0.64 -9.00
N SER A 162 -18.86 0.18 -7.95
CA SER A 162 -18.47 1.60 -8.04
C SER A 162 -17.71 2.03 -6.79
N GLU A 163 -16.76 2.92 -6.98
CA GLU A 163 -15.96 3.52 -5.93
C GLU A 163 -15.94 5.03 -6.12
N THR A 164 -16.13 5.75 -5.04
CA THR A 164 -16.04 7.21 -5.02
C THR A 164 -15.15 7.64 -3.89
N ASP A 165 -14.06 8.33 -4.24
CA ASP A 165 -13.04 8.78 -3.31
C ASP A 165 -13.08 10.30 -3.19
N HIS A 166 -13.07 10.77 -1.96
CA HIS A 166 -12.88 12.16 -1.62
C HIS A 166 -11.74 12.27 -0.62
N PHE A 167 -10.75 13.06 -0.94
CA PHE A 167 -9.63 13.34 -0.05
C PHE A 167 -9.35 14.84 0.00
N ASN A 168 -9.10 15.35 1.20
CA ASN A 168 -8.63 16.70 1.44
C ASN A 168 -7.58 16.66 2.54
N GLY A 169 -6.37 17.07 2.22
CA GLY A 169 -5.26 17.02 3.14
C GLY A 169 -4.10 17.89 2.74
N THR A 170 -2.96 17.61 3.31
CA THR A 170 -1.67 18.16 2.90
C THR A 170 -0.69 17.01 2.72
N ASP A 171 0.20 17.15 1.76
CA ASP A 171 1.25 16.19 1.47
C ASP A 171 2.59 16.90 1.29
N ARG A 172 3.64 16.16 1.50
CA ARG A 172 5.02 16.57 1.28
C ARG A 172 5.79 15.41 0.68
N ALA A 173 6.37 15.61 -0.49
CA ALA A 173 7.27 14.62 -1.07
C ALA A 173 8.39 14.27 -0.08
N ALA A 174 8.83 13.05 -0.08
CA ALA A 174 9.85 12.57 0.83
C ALA A 174 10.89 11.68 0.12
N THR A 175 12.02 11.47 0.79
CA THR A 175 12.87 10.30 0.56
C THR A 175 12.58 9.28 1.65
N ALA A 176 12.72 8.00 1.32
CA ALA A 176 12.55 6.92 2.28
C ALA A 176 13.68 5.90 2.14
N THR A 177 14.12 5.34 3.27
CA THR A 177 15.10 4.26 3.33
C THR A 177 14.76 3.33 4.49
N GLY A 178 15.19 2.06 4.39
CA GLY A 178 14.94 1.13 5.49
C GLY A 178 15.19 -0.31 5.14
N THR A 179 14.55 -1.19 5.91
CA THR A 179 14.55 -2.64 5.69
C THR A 179 13.13 -3.18 5.82
N ILE A 180 12.72 -4.01 4.88
CA ILE A 180 11.42 -4.69 4.87
C ILE A 180 11.67 -6.14 4.45
N GLY A 181 11.23 -7.11 5.25
CA GLY A 181 11.38 -8.54 4.96
C GLY A 181 12.83 -8.97 4.73
N GLY A 182 13.80 -8.31 5.38
CA GLY A 182 15.24 -8.56 5.19
C GLY A 182 15.86 -7.85 3.97
N LEU A 183 15.06 -7.23 3.09
CA LEU A 183 15.56 -6.44 1.97
C LEU A 183 15.94 -5.03 2.44
N THR A 184 17.16 -4.60 2.13
CA THR A 184 17.60 -3.22 2.36
C THR A 184 17.18 -2.34 1.21
N LEU A 185 16.46 -1.26 1.51
CA LEU A 185 15.83 -0.34 0.56
C LEU A 185 16.49 1.04 0.67
N GLY A 186 17.16 1.43 -0.38
CA GLY A 186 17.88 2.69 -0.47
C GLY A 186 17.10 3.76 -1.24
N ALA A 187 17.67 4.97 -1.26
CA ALA A 187 17.08 6.07 -2.03
C ALA A 187 17.23 5.89 -3.56
N SER A 188 18.17 5.05 -4.00
CA SER A 188 18.40 4.76 -5.43
C SER A 188 17.28 3.92 -6.04
N GLU A 189 16.66 3.05 -5.25
CA GLU A 189 15.56 2.17 -5.65
C GLU A 189 14.19 2.82 -5.45
N LEU A 190 14.15 3.96 -4.72
CA LEU A 190 12.91 4.66 -4.40
C LEU A 190 12.27 5.26 -5.64
N GLN A 191 11.01 4.92 -5.88
CA GLN A 191 10.21 5.45 -6.97
C GLN A 191 9.39 6.66 -6.52
N PHE A 192 8.79 6.57 -5.33
CA PHE A 192 8.16 7.70 -4.65
C PHE A 192 8.10 7.48 -3.14
N ALA A 193 8.00 8.58 -2.40
CA ALA A 193 7.62 8.59 -1.01
C ALA A 193 6.95 9.91 -0.66
N ASP A 194 5.95 9.84 0.20
CA ASP A 194 5.18 10.99 0.66
C ASP A 194 4.88 10.90 2.15
N LEU A 195 4.81 12.07 2.77
CA LEU A 195 4.31 12.29 4.13
C LEU A 195 3.05 13.13 4.04
N GLY A 196 2.00 12.79 4.78
CA GLY A 196 0.78 13.54 4.64
C GLY A 196 -0.12 13.58 5.87
N THR A 197 -1.08 14.51 5.78
CA THR A 197 -2.23 14.57 6.68
C THR A 197 -3.51 14.47 5.86
N ALA A 198 -4.47 13.67 6.31
CA ALA A 198 -5.83 13.70 5.82
C ALA A 198 -6.69 14.51 6.79
N ASN A 199 -7.19 15.66 6.37
CA ASN A 199 -8.18 16.43 7.14
C ASN A 199 -9.58 15.83 7.01
N SER A 200 -9.87 15.25 5.84
CA SER A 200 -11.02 14.40 5.60
C SER A 200 -10.74 13.48 4.42
N GLY A 201 -11.03 12.22 4.59
CA GLY A 201 -11.03 11.23 3.52
C GLY A 201 -12.30 10.40 3.61
N THR A 202 -12.92 10.09 2.48
CA THR A 202 -14.06 9.20 2.39
C THR A 202 -13.90 8.34 1.15
N ILE A 203 -13.92 7.03 1.34
CA ILE A 203 -14.00 6.05 0.27
C ILE A 203 -15.39 5.43 0.38
N THR A 204 -16.18 5.51 -0.68
CA THR A 204 -17.49 4.88 -0.75
C THR A 204 -17.43 3.78 -1.80
N VAL A 205 -17.56 2.54 -1.37
CA VAL A 205 -17.58 1.37 -2.23
C VAL A 205 -19.00 0.83 -2.31
N CYS A 206 -19.48 0.62 -3.52
CA CYS A 206 -20.75 -0.04 -3.79
C CYS A 206 -20.48 -1.34 -4.57
N ILE A 207 -21.03 -2.46 -4.09
CA ILE A 207 -20.92 -3.77 -4.73
C ILE A 207 -22.33 -4.32 -4.96
N GLY A 208 -22.64 -4.71 -6.20
CA GLY A 208 -23.91 -5.33 -6.54
C GLY A 208 -24.56 -4.73 -7.79
N THR A 209 -25.67 -5.32 -8.22
CA THR A 209 -26.35 -4.99 -9.48
C THR A 209 -26.97 -3.60 -9.54
N SER A 210 -27.07 -2.90 -8.41
CA SER A 210 -27.61 -1.53 -8.31
C SER A 210 -26.51 -0.44 -8.21
N CYS A 211 -25.24 -0.82 -8.34
CA CYS A 211 -24.12 0.10 -8.43
C CYS A 211 -23.84 0.49 -9.88
#